data_fee0351a05d966137ae104e62d580337
#
_entry.id   fee0351a05d966137ae104e62d580337
#
_cell.length_a   1.000
_cell.length_b   1.000
_cell.length_c   1.000
_cell.angle_alpha   90.00
_cell.angle_beta   90.00
_cell.angle_gamma   90.00
#
_symmetry.space_group_name_H-M   'P 1'
#
loop_
_entity.id
_entity.type
_entity.pdbx_description
1 polymer ?
#
loop_
_entity_poly.entity_id
_entity_poly.type
_entity_poly.pdbx_seq_one_letter_code
_entity_poly.pdbx_strand_id
1 'polypeptide(L)'
;MNDTLMLGGREFHSRFILGSGKYSLKLIEAAVRDAGAELITLAVRRANTREQENILDYIPKGVTLLPNTSGARNAEEAVRIARLARELGCGDFVKVEIMRDSKYLLPDNNETVRATELLAREGFVVLPYMYPDLYAARALADAGAAAVMPLASPIGSNKGLATRDFIQILIDEIDLPIIVDAGIGRPSQACEAMEMGAAAIMANTALATAGDL
;
A
#
# COMPACT_ATOMS: atom_id res chain seq x y z
N MET A 1 20.66 -12.42 12.23
CA MET A 1 19.89 -12.40 10.97
C MET A 1 19.48 -10.94 10.75
N ASN A 2 19.81 -10.33 9.62
CA ASN A 2 19.25 -9.03 9.29
C ASN A 2 17.77 -9.27 8.95
N ASP A 3 16.88 -8.79 9.80
CA ASP A 3 15.43 -8.87 9.57
C ASP A 3 15.01 -7.67 8.70
N THR A 4 15.24 -7.78 7.38
CA THR A 4 14.99 -6.72 6.42
C THR A 4 13.88 -7.12 5.43
N LEU A 5 13.10 -6.13 5.00
CA LEU A 5 12.07 -6.27 3.97
C LEU A 5 12.67 -5.81 2.62
N MET A 6 12.67 -6.70 1.63
CA MET A 6 13.12 -6.36 0.27
C MET A 6 11.93 -6.07 -0.63
N LEU A 7 11.87 -4.88 -1.22
CA LEU A 7 10.86 -4.49 -2.20
C LEU A 7 11.53 -3.87 -3.42
N GLY A 8 11.39 -4.48 -4.59
CA GLY A 8 11.95 -3.96 -5.83
C GLY A 8 13.46 -3.71 -5.80
N GLY A 9 14.21 -4.55 -5.07
CA GLY A 9 15.66 -4.42 -4.91
C GLY A 9 16.10 -3.40 -3.85
N ARG A 10 15.18 -2.73 -3.18
CA ARG A 10 15.46 -1.82 -2.06
C ARG A 10 15.21 -2.49 -0.72
N GLU A 11 16.10 -2.29 0.23
CA GLU A 11 16.05 -2.81 1.59
C GLU A 11 15.32 -1.82 2.52
N PHE A 12 14.44 -2.35 3.37
CA PHE A 12 13.72 -1.63 4.41
C PHE A 12 13.87 -2.35 5.75
N HIS A 13 14.03 -1.60 6.82
CA HIS A 13 14.15 -2.13 8.18
C HIS A 13 12.83 -2.10 8.93
N SER A 14 11.87 -1.31 8.46
CA SER A 14 10.52 -1.25 9.01
C SER A 14 9.57 -2.15 8.22
N ARG A 15 8.74 -2.90 8.94
CA ARG A 15 7.65 -3.69 8.38
C ARG A 15 6.29 -3.00 8.52
N PHE A 16 6.32 -1.74 8.93
CA PHE A 16 5.17 -0.87 9.03
C PHE A 16 5.14 0.14 7.88
N ILE A 17 4.07 0.13 7.10
CA ILE A 17 3.81 1.09 6.02
C ILE A 17 2.70 2.03 6.49
N LEU A 18 2.99 3.33 6.48
CA LEU A 18 1.98 4.34 6.82
C LEU A 18 1.03 4.57 5.66
N GLY A 19 -0.26 4.33 5.90
CA GLY A 19 -1.33 4.80 5.03
C GLY A 19 -1.64 6.26 5.31
N SER A 20 -1.69 7.10 4.28
CA SER A 20 -1.80 8.54 4.42
C SER A 20 -3.14 9.14 3.95
N GLY A 21 -4.22 8.38 3.99
CA GLY A 21 -5.54 8.80 3.48
C GLY A 21 -6.21 9.96 4.26
N LYS A 22 -5.87 10.12 5.54
CA LYS A 22 -6.38 11.18 6.42
C LYS A 22 -5.26 11.60 7.37
N TYR A 23 -4.41 12.56 6.99
CA TYR A 23 -3.30 12.92 7.87
C TYR A 23 -3.41 14.27 8.52
N SER A 24 -2.73 14.32 9.65
CA SER A 24 -2.10 15.54 10.14
C SER A 24 -0.58 15.40 9.94
N LEU A 25 0.12 16.51 9.80
CA LEU A 25 1.60 16.53 9.78
C LEU A 25 2.19 15.84 11.02
N LYS A 26 1.52 15.96 12.17
CA LYS A 26 1.88 15.28 13.42
C LYS A 26 1.86 13.77 13.29
N LEU A 27 0.87 13.19 12.58
CA LEU A 27 0.81 11.74 12.35
C LEU A 27 1.99 11.25 11.50
N ILE A 28 2.35 11.99 10.45
CA ILE A 28 3.51 11.64 9.60
C ILE A 28 4.79 11.71 10.42
N GLU A 29 4.97 12.77 11.18
CA GLU A 29 6.16 12.97 12.03
C GLU A 29 6.26 11.83 13.07
N ALA A 30 5.19 11.51 13.78
CA ALA A 30 5.14 10.43 14.76
C ALA A 30 5.41 9.06 14.10
N ALA A 31 4.81 8.76 12.95
CA ALA A 31 5.01 7.50 12.26
C ALA A 31 6.46 7.30 11.80
N VAL A 32 7.14 8.35 11.36
CA VAL A 32 8.54 8.28 10.92
C VAL A 32 9.48 8.27 12.12
N ARG A 33 9.34 9.21 13.05
CA ARG A 33 10.28 9.39 14.16
C ARG A 33 10.10 8.32 15.24
N ASP A 34 8.85 8.02 15.62
CA ASP A 34 8.54 7.22 16.81
C ASP A 34 8.21 5.77 16.43
N ALA A 35 7.57 5.51 15.29
CA ALA A 35 7.27 4.17 14.79
C ALA A 35 8.22 3.68 13.68
N GLY A 36 9.18 4.50 13.23
CA GLY A 36 10.21 4.11 12.28
C GLY A 36 9.69 3.78 10.89
N ALA A 37 8.57 4.37 10.45
CA ALA A 37 8.05 4.14 9.11
C ALA A 37 9.02 4.66 8.04
N GLU A 38 9.43 3.79 7.12
CA GLU A 38 10.33 4.12 6.00
C GLU A 38 9.60 4.22 4.67
N LEU A 39 8.32 3.78 4.63
CA LEU A 39 7.49 3.79 3.45
C LEU A 39 6.13 4.42 3.78
N ILE A 40 5.74 5.45 3.02
CA ILE A 40 4.51 6.22 3.25
C ILE A 40 3.72 6.30 1.96
N THR A 41 2.43 5.90 2.00
CA THR A 41 1.54 6.10 0.85
C THR A 41 1.02 7.52 0.79
N LEU A 42 0.74 7.99 -0.41
CA LEU A 42 0.08 9.28 -0.65
C LEU A 42 -0.82 9.23 -1.88
N ALA A 43 -1.96 9.92 -1.81
CA ALA A 43 -2.85 10.07 -2.94
C ALA A 43 -2.45 11.33 -3.76
N VAL A 44 -1.92 11.13 -4.96
CA VAL A 44 -1.43 12.21 -5.84
C VAL A 44 -2.49 13.28 -6.11
N ARG A 45 -3.76 12.91 -6.19
CA ARG A 45 -4.88 13.85 -6.38
C ARG A 45 -5.01 14.90 -5.26
N ARG A 46 -4.47 14.60 -4.07
CA ARG A 46 -4.52 15.50 -2.90
C ARG A 46 -3.26 16.35 -2.73
N ALA A 47 -2.18 16.01 -3.44
CA ALA A 47 -0.91 16.72 -3.34
C ALA A 47 -0.90 18.08 -4.07
N ASN A 48 -1.91 18.36 -4.93
CA ASN A 48 -1.91 19.50 -5.85
C ASN A 48 -3.09 20.48 -5.69
N THR A 49 -3.65 20.64 -4.50
CA THR A 49 -4.61 21.72 -4.28
C THR A 49 -3.86 23.00 -3.91
N ARG A 50 -4.05 24.06 -4.68
CA ARG A 50 -3.38 25.38 -4.54
C ARG A 50 -3.57 26.07 -3.16
N GLU A 51 -4.37 25.49 -2.28
CA GLU A 51 -4.72 26.04 -0.96
C GLU A 51 -4.18 25.24 0.22
N GLN A 52 -3.50 24.12 -0.01
CA GLN A 52 -2.89 23.32 1.07
C GLN A 52 -1.38 23.24 0.85
N GLU A 53 -0.64 23.39 1.96
CA GLU A 53 0.80 23.15 2.02
C GLU A 53 1.11 21.78 1.34
N ASN A 54 2.14 21.78 0.49
CA ASN A 54 2.51 20.55 -0.22
C ASN A 54 3.02 19.52 0.79
N ILE A 55 2.30 18.43 0.95
CA ILE A 55 2.67 17.37 1.90
C ILE A 55 4.10 16.85 1.70
N LEU A 56 4.62 16.93 0.46
CA LEU A 56 5.98 16.50 0.14
C LEU A 56 7.05 17.31 0.88
N ASP A 57 6.74 18.56 1.24
CA ASP A 57 7.66 19.45 1.97
C ASP A 57 7.82 19.03 3.45
N TYR A 58 6.89 18.23 3.95
CA TYR A 58 6.85 17.77 5.35
C TYR A 58 7.31 16.32 5.55
N ILE A 59 7.51 15.58 4.46
CA ILE A 59 8.02 14.21 4.56
C ILE A 59 9.53 14.26 4.78
N PRO A 60 10.04 13.64 5.86
CA PRO A 60 11.48 13.64 6.14
C PRO A 60 12.29 13.02 4.98
N LYS A 61 13.47 13.58 4.74
CA LYS A 61 14.41 13.03 3.76
C LYS A 61 14.79 11.59 4.14
N GLY A 62 14.79 10.69 3.16
CA GLY A 62 15.10 9.28 3.36
C GLY A 62 13.88 8.37 3.42
N VAL A 63 12.69 8.91 3.64
CA VAL A 63 11.43 8.15 3.55
C VAL A 63 11.11 7.87 2.08
N THR A 64 10.71 6.64 1.77
CA THR A 64 10.26 6.25 0.43
C THR A 64 8.80 6.62 0.27
N LEU A 65 8.50 7.33 -0.82
CA LEU A 65 7.13 7.63 -1.19
C LEU A 65 6.52 6.45 -1.96
N LEU A 66 5.29 6.10 -1.59
CA LEU A 66 4.48 5.09 -2.26
C LEU A 66 3.18 5.73 -2.74
N PRO A 67 3.21 6.53 -3.83
CA PRO A 67 2.00 7.12 -4.37
C PRO A 67 1.00 6.03 -4.75
N ASN A 68 -0.28 6.24 -4.43
CA ASN A 68 -1.34 5.33 -4.81
C ASN A 68 -2.18 5.87 -5.99
N THR A 69 -2.78 4.95 -6.72
CA THR A 69 -3.65 5.28 -7.85
C THR A 69 -5.12 5.39 -7.47
N SER A 70 -5.40 5.67 -6.20
CA SER A 70 -6.76 5.77 -5.66
C SER A 70 -7.65 6.70 -6.49
N GLY A 71 -8.84 6.20 -6.82
CA GLY A 71 -9.79 6.84 -7.70
C GLY A 71 -9.68 6.42 -9.16
N ALA A 72 -8.71 5.60 -9.54
CA ALA A 72 -8.68 4.92 -10.83
C ALA A 72 -9.80 3.88 -10.89
N ARG A 73 -10.48 3.80 -12.03
CA ARG A 73 -11.57 2.84 -12.30
C ARG A 73 -11.16 1.73 -13.24
N ASN A 74 -10.02 1.89 -13.90
CA ASN A 74 -9.44 0.96 -14.86
C ASN A 74 -7.91 1.09 -14.89
N ALA A 75 -7.25 0.19 -15.61
CA ALA A 75 -5.79 0.14 -15.71
C ALA A 75 -5.20 1.42 -16.34
N GLU A 76 -5.84 1.96 -17.37
CA GLU A 76 -5.36 3.15 -18.07
C GLU A 76 -5.34 4.38 -17.16
N GLU A 77 -6.36 4.56 -16.32
CA GLU A 77 -6.40 5.64 -15.34
C GLU A 77 -5.32 5.46 -14.27
N ALA A 78 -5.10 4.22 -13.79
CA ALA A 78 -4.07 3.92 -12.81
C ALA A 78 -2.66 4.21 -13.36
N VAL A 79 -2.37 3.77 -14.57
CA VAL A 79 -1.09 4.04 -15.26
C VAL A 79 -0.85 5.55 -15.42
N ARG A 80 -1.87 6.31 -15.82
CA ARG A 80 -1.77 7.77 -15.95
C ARG A 80 -1.45 8.43 -14.61
N ILE A 81 -2.10 8.01 -13.52
CA ILE A 81 -1.85 8.56 -12.18
C ILE A 81 -0.43 8.22 -11.72
N ALA A 82 0.04 6.99 -11.94
CA ALA A 82 1.38 6.57 -11.57
C ALA A 82 2.46 7.37 -12.31
N ARG A 83 2.31 7.57 -13.62
CA ARG A 83 3.23 8.40 -14.42
C ARG A 83 3.27 9.85 -13.92
N LEU A 84 2.10 10.43 -13.61
CA LEU A 84 2.03 11.76 -13.03
C LEU A 84 2.77 11.84 -11.68
N ALA A 85 2.63 10.84 -10.82
CA ALA A 85 3.35 10.77 -9.54
C ALA A 85 4.87 10.76 -9.76
N ARG A 86 5.36 9.97 -10.72
CA ARG A 86 6.79 9.92 -11.07
C ARG A 86 7.30 11.28 -11.56
N GLU A 87 6.56 11.96 -12.44
CA GLU A 87 6.91 13.30 -12.93
C GLU A 87 6.92 14.35 -11.81
N LEU A 88 6.09 14.20 -10.78
CA LEU A 88 6.08 15.05 -9.59
C LEU A 88 7.23 14.74 -8.61
N GLY A 89 8.12 13.80 -8.95
CA GLY A 89 9.28 13.45 -8.13
C GLY A 89 9.02 12.44 -7.01
N CYS A 90 7.88 11.72 -7.04
CA CYS A 90 7.58 10.70 -6.03
C CYS A 90 8.39 9.41 -6.19
N GLY A 91 9.25 9.30 -7.22
CA GLY A 91 10.06 8.10 -7.49
C GLY A 91 9.27 7.01 -8.24
N ASP A 92 9.82 5.78 -8.20
CA ASP A 92 9.33 4.67 -9.03
C ASP A 92 8.42 3.69 -8.28
N PHE A 93 8.30 3.81 -6.96
CA PHE A 93 7.35 3.00 -6.19
C PHE A 93 5.91 3.44 -6.48
N VAL A 94 5.00 2.50 -6.63
CA VAL A 94 3.58 2.79 -6.81
C VAL A 94 2.69 1.72 -6.17
N LYS A 95 1.69 2.14 -5.42
CA LYS A 95 0.61 1.28 -4.96
C LYS A 95 -0.56 1.36 -5.94
N VAL A 96 -0.82 0.27 -6.64
CA VAL A 96 -1.94 0.22 -7.58
C VAL A 96 -3.23 -0.05 -6.83
N GLU A 97 -4.16 0.89 -6.92
CA GLU A 97 -5.53 0.79 -6.40
C GLU A 97 -6.51 1.10 -7.53
N ILE A 98 -7.28 0.10 -7.96
CA ILE A 98 -8.33 0.25 -8.98
C ILE A 98 -9.65 -0.23 -8.40
N MET A 99 -10.60 0.67 -8.28
CA MET A 99 -11.90 0.42 -7.68
C MET A 99 -13.00 1.01 -8.56
N ARG A 100 -13.83 0.16 -9.17
CA ARG A 100 -14.94 0.61 -10.03
C ARG A 100 -16.05 1.29 -9.22
N ASP A 101 -16.18 0.91 -7.96
CA ASP A 101 -17.20 1.37 -7.03
C ASP A 101 -16.58 2.10 -5.85
N SER A 102 -17.08 3.30 -5.58
CA SER A 102 -16.60 4.15 -4.50
C SER A 102 -17.27 3.87 -3.14
N LYS A 103 -18.28 3.01 -3.10
CA LYS A 103 -19.04 2.73 -1.87
C LYS A 103 -18.30 1.76 -0.95
N TYR A 104 -17.82 0.66 -1.51
CA TYR A 104 -17.17 -0.41 -0.75
C TYR A 104 -15.66 -0.42 -0.87
N LEU A 105 -15.10 0.30 -1.85
CA LEU A 105 -13.66 0.42 -2.11
C LEU A 105 -12.98 -0.94 -2.30
N LEU A 106 -13.69 -1.86 -2.97
CA LEU A 106 -13.15 -3.18 -3.29
C LEU A 106 -12.31 -3.13 -4.56
N PRO A 107 -11.15 -3.80 -4.59
CA PRO A 107 -10.27 -3.80 -5.75
C PRO A 107 -10.82 -4.64 -6.89
N ASP A 108 -10.58 -4.18 -8.12
CA ASP A 108 -10.78 -4.97 -9.35
C ASP A 108 -9.48 -5.70 -9.69
N ASN A 109 -9.38 -6.99 -9.35
CA ASN A 109 -8.16 -7.77 -9.56
C ASN A 109 -7.75 -7.84 -11.03
N ASN A 110 -8.69 -7.91 -11.99
CA ASN A 110 -8.36 -8.02 -13.41
C ASN A 110 -7.70 -6.73 -13.94
N GLU A 111 -8.28 -5.59 -13.63
CA GLU A 111 -7.72 -4.30 -14.01
C GLU A 111 -6.40 -4.03 -13.26
N THR A 112 -6.27 -4.51 -12.03
CA THR A 112 -5.03 -4.42 -11.24
C THR A 112 -3.89 -5.21 -11.88
N VAL A 113 -4.14 -6.43 -12.37
CA VAL A 113 -3.15 -7.22 -13.11
C VAL A 113 -2.69 -6.48 -14.38
N ARG A 114 -3.62 -5.96 -15.18
CA ARG A 114 -3.30 -5.18 -16.40
C ARG A 114 -2.45 -3.96 -16.10
N ALA A 115 -2.82 -3.19 -15.07
CA ALA A 115 -2.06 -2.00 -14.67
C ALA A 115 -0.65 -2.39 -14.18
N THR A 116 -0.54 -3.47 -13.40
CA THR A 116 0.74 -3.97 -12.90
C THR A 116 1.68 -4.33 -14.04
N GLU A 117 1.21 -5.08 -15.05
CA GLU A 117 2.01 -5.45 -16.21
C GLU A 117 2.53 -4.22 -16.97
N LEU A 118 1.67 -3.23 -17.21
CA LEU A 118 2.05 -2.01 -17.91
C LEU A 118 3.09 -1.21 -17.11
N LEU A 119 2.87 -1.04 -15.82
CA LEU A 119 3.77 -0.24 -14.97
C LEU A 119 5.10 -0.95 -14.71
N ALA A 120 5.10 -2.27 -14.51
CA ALA A 120 6.33 -3.04 -14.35
C ALA A 120 7.23 -2.96 -15.59
N ARG A 121 6.66 -3.03 -16.80
CA ARG A 121 7.39 -2.82 -18.06
C ARG A 121 8.00 -1.41 -18.20
N GLU A 122 7.43 -0.43 -17.51
CA GLU A 122 7.95 0.96 -17.47
C GLU A 122 8.96 1.17 -16.33
N GLY A 123 9.34 0.11 -15.62
CA GLY A 123 10.32 0.14 -14.53
C GLY A 123 9.78 0.66 -13.19
N PHE A 124 8.47 0.65 -12.99
CA PHE A 124 7.90 0.91 -11.67
C PHE A 124 8.09 -0.30 -10.73
N VAL A 125 8.29 -0.01 -9.46
CA VAL A 125 8.18 -0.98 -8.37
C VAL A 125 6.71 -1.02 -7.93
N VAL A 126 5.99 -2.03 -8.41
CA VAL A 126 4.52 -2.08 -8.29
C VAL A 126 4.10 -2.92 -7.10
N LEU A 127 3.30 -2.32 -6.21
CA LEU A 127 2.66 -2.95 -5.06
C LEU A 127 1.14 -2.91 -5.25
N PRO A 128 0.52 -3.94 -5.83
CA PRO A 128 -0.90 -3.95 -6.15
C PRO A 128 -1.78 -4.30 -4.94
N TYR A 129 -2.78 -3.45 -4.66
CA TYR A 129 -3.88 -3.73 -3.74
C TYR A 129 -4.89 -4.66 -4.41
N MET A 130 -5.23 -5.76 -3.73
CA MET A 130 -6.05 -6.81 -4.32
C MET A 130 -7.05 -7.41 -3.33
N TYR A 131 -8.13 -7.98 -3.84
CA TYR A 131 -8.93 -8.95 -3.10
C TYR A 131 -8.14 -10.27 -3.02
N PRO A 132 -8.00 -10.91 -1.84
CA PRO A 132 -7.14 -12.08 -1.68
C PRO A 132 -7.70 -13.29 -2.44
N ASP A 133 -7.16 -13.50 -3.63
CA ASP A 133 -7.42 -14.59 -4.55
C ASP A 133 -6.09 -15.15 -5.05
N LEU A 134 -5.89 -16.46 -4.94
CA LEU A 134 -4.62 -17.11 -5.26
C LEU A 134 -4.24 -16.95 -6.74
N TYR A 135 -5.21 -17.12 -7.64
CA TYR A 135 -4.93 -17.04 -9.09
C TYR A 135 -4.63 -15.62 -9.51
N ALA A 136 -5.33 -14.64 -8.94
CA ALA A 136 -5.02 -13.23 -9.15
C ALA A 136 -3.62 -12.88 -8.60
N ALA A 137 -3.23 -13.41 -7.44
CA ALA A 137 -1.90 -13.18 -6.89
C ALA A 137 -0.78 -13.77 -7.77
N ARG A 138 -0.99 -14.97 -8.33
CA ARG A 138 -0.08 -15.57 -9.33
C ARG A 138 0.02 -14.72 -10.58
N ALA A 139 -1.11 -14.25 -11.11
CA ALA A 139 -1.12 -13.37 -12.27
C ALA A 139 -0.42 -12.02 -12.00
N LEU A 140 -0.52 -11.48 -10.78
CA LEU A 140 0.21 -10.28 -10.36
C LEU A 140 1.72 -10.53 -10.28
N ALA A 141 2.14 -11.69 -9.77
CA ALA A 141 3.56 -12.08 -9.76
C ALA A 141 4.11 -12.18 -11.19
N ASP A 142 3.39 -12.87 -12.09
CA ASP A 142 3.74 -12.99 -13.51
C ASP A 142 3.76 -11.63 -14.23
N ALA A 143 2.90 -10.70 -13.83
CA ALA A 143 2.86 -9.33 -14.33
C ALA A 143 4.02 -8.45 -13.84
N GLY A 144 4.85 -8.93 -12.91
CA GLY A 144 6.04 -8.22 -12.41
C GLY A 144 5.79 -7.36 -11.16
N ALA A 145 4.81 -7.71 -10.34
CA ALA A 145 4.63 -7.09 -9.03
C ALA A 145 5.87 -7.31 -8.13
N ALA A 146 6.22 -6.33 -7.31
CA ALA A 146 7.31 -6.43 -6.34
C ALA A 146 6.85 -6.99 -4.98
N ALA A 147 5.57 -6.93 -4.72
CA ALA A 147 4.85 -7.51 -3.57
C ALA A 147 3.38 -7.61 -3.94
N VAL A 148 2.55 -8.30 -3.16
CA VAL A 148 1.09 -8.21 -3.28
C VAL A 148 0.48 -7.74 -1.97
N MET A 149 -0.60 -6.93 -2.08
CA MET A 149 -1.21 -6.26 -0.94
C MET A 149 -2.69 -6.69 -0.79
N PRO A 150 -2.94 -7.88 -0.22
CA PRO A 150 -4.31 -8.35 -0.02
C PRO A 150 -5.03 -7.53 1.06
N LEU A 151 -6.30 -7.23 0.84
CA LEU A 151 -7.15 -6.62 1.86
C LEU A 151 -7.46 -7.63 2.97
N ALA A 152 -7.29 -7.24 4.22
CA ALA A 152 -7.74 -8.02 5.37
C ALA A 152 -9.24 -7.84 5.65
N SER A 153 -9.75 -6.63 5.44
CA SER A 153 -11.17 -6.29 5.42
C SER A 153 -11.35 -4.96 4.68
N PRO A 154 -12.59 -4.57 4.31
CA PRO A 154 -12.80 -3.36 3.52
C PRO A 154 -12.12 -2.12 4.09
N ILE A 155 -11.59 -1.26 3.21
CA ILE A 155 -10.91 0.00 3.58
C ILE A 155 -11.79 0.80 4.57
N GLY A 156 -11.18 1.27 5.65
CA GLY A 156 -11.83 2.10 6.65
C GLY A 156 -12.71 1.36 7.66
N SER A 157 -12.81 0.03 7.57
CA SER A 157 -13.72 -0.76 8.40
C SER A 157 -13.18 -1.07 9.80
N ASN A 158 -11.86 -1.08 10.01
CA ASN A 158 -11.19 -1.51 11.26
C ASN A 158 -11.64 -2.90 11.77
N LYS A 159 -12.06 -3.80 10.85
CA LYS A 159 -12.61 -5.12 11.19
C LYS A 159 -11.55 -6.22 11.35
N GLY A 160 -10.27 -5.87 11.14
CA GLY A 160 -9.16 -6.80 11.27
C GLY A 160 -9.06 -7.80 10.11
N LEU A 161 -8.62 -9.01 10.42
CA LEU A 161 -8.27 -10.06 9.45
C LEU A 161 -9.48 -10.91 9.05
N ALA A 162 -10.52 -10.29 8.48
CA ALA A 162 -11.72 -11.01 8.04
C ALA A 162 -11.44 -11.99 6.88
N THR A 163 -10.37 -11.79 6.13
CA THR A 163 -9.92 -12.68 5.04
C THR A 163 -8.70 -13.51 5.42
N ARG A 164 -8.51 -13.76 6.72
CA ARG A 164 -7.33 -14.41 7.31
C ARG A 164 -6.89 -15.68 6.57
N ASP A 165 -7.81 -16.61 6.35
CA ASP A 165 -7.49 -17.90 5.76
C ASP A 165 -7.04 -17.78 4.29
N PHE A 166 -7.62 -16.83 3.55
CA PHE A 166 -7.19 -16.53 2.18
C PHE A 166 -5.81 -15.86 2.15
N ILE A 167 -5.52 -14.95 3.09
CA ILE A 167 -4.19 -14.34 3.22
C ILE A 167 -3.15 -15.40 3.57
N GLN A 168 -3.47 -16.37 4.45
CA GLN A 168 -2.57 -17.48 4.76
C GLN A 168 -2.21 -18.29 3.51
N ILE A 169 -3.20 -18.60 2.66
CA ILE A 169 -2.94 -19.28 1.39
C ILE A 169 -1.97 -18.48 0.51
N LEU A 170 -2.10 -17.15 0.45
CA LEU A 170 -1.17 -16.33 -0.32
C LEU A 170 0.24 -16.36 0.28
N ILE A 171 0.37 -16.33 1.60
CA ILE A 171 1.67 -16.42 2.30
C ILE A 171 2.36 -17.75 1.99
N ASP A 172 1.58 -18.84 1.97
CA ASP A 172 2.11 -20.20 1.77
C ASP A 172 2.48 -20.48 0.29
N GLU A 173 1.82 -19.81 -0.67
CA GLU A 173 1.86 -20.19 -2.09
C GLU A 173 2.52 -19.17 -3.02
N ILE A 174 2.80 -17.95 -2.56
CA ILE A 174 3.34 -16.86 -3.39
C ILE A 174 4.73 -16.49 -2.92
N ASP A 175 5.71 -16.54 -3.80
CA ASP A 175 7.12 -16.22 -3.51
C ASP A 175 7.39 -14.71 -3.39
N LEU A 176 6.37 -13.85 -3.51
CA LEU A 176 6.49 -12.41 -3.30
C LEU A 176 6.15 -12.02 -1.86
N PRO A 177 6.70 -10.90 -1.35
CA PRO A 177 6.27 -10.35 -0.07
C PRO A 177 4.77 -10.11 -0.03
N ILE A 178 4.10 -10.65 0.99
CA ILE A 178 2.68 -10.41 1.26
C ILE A 178 2.58 -9.29 2.27
N ILE A 179 1.97 -8.18 1.88
CA ILE A 179 1.78 -6.99 2.72
C ILE A 179 0.29 -6.90 3.05
N VAL A 180 -0.08 -7.13 4.30
CA VAL A 180 -1.49 -7.05 4.70
C VAL A 180 -1.94 -5.60 4.70
N ASP A 181 -2.93 -5.31 3.83
CA ASP A 181 -3.49 -3.98 3.63
C ASP A 181 -4.96 -3.94 4.06
N ALA A 182 -5.44 -2.76 4.38
CA ALA A 182 -6.82 -2.45 4.76
C ALA A 182 -7.38 -3.29 5.95
N GLY A 183 -8.15 -2.66 6.78
CA GLY A 183 -8.87 -3.33 7.85
C GLY A 183 -8.15 -3.50 9.18
N ILE A 184 -6.82 -3.34 9.25
CA ILE A 184 -6.10 -3.35 10.53
C ILE A 184 -6.61 -2.18 11.39
N GLY A 185 -7.20 -2.51 12.53
CA GLY A 185 -7.83 -1.54 13.45
C GLY A 185 -7.24 -1.54 14.85
N ARG A 186 -6.38 -2.53 15.17
CA ARG A 186 -5.76 -2.71 16.51
C ARG A 186 -4.36 -3.26 16.37
N PRO A 187 -3.44 -2.96 17.31
CA PRO A 187 -2.09 -3.52 17.31
C PRO A 187 -2.07 -5.06 17.31
N SER A 188 -2.97 -5.71 18.06
CA SER A 188 -3.08 -7.17 18.09
C SER A 188 -3.35 -7.80 16.72
N GLN A 189 -4.10 -7.12 15.84
CA GLN A 189 -4.38 -7.60 14.48
C GLN A 189 -3.15 -7.44 13.58
N ALA A 190 -2.35 -6.39 13.78
CA ALA A 190 -1.07 -6.24 13.12
C ALA A 190 -0.08 -7.35 13.54
N CYS A 191 0.00 -7.63 14.86
CA CYS A 191 0.81 -8.73 15.37
C CYS A 191 0.36 -10.08 14.80
N GLU A 192 -0.95 -10.35 14.77
CA GLU A 192 -1.50 -11.58 14.18
C GLU A 192 -1.09 -11.72 12.71
N ALA A 193 -1.19 -10.65 11.90
CA ALA A 193 -0.76 -10.69 10.51
C ALA A 193 0.74 -11.03 10.37
N MET A 194 1.58 -10.44 11.22
CA MET A 194 3.02 -10.73 11.22
C MET A 194 3.31 -12.16 11.70
N GLU A 195 2.61 -12.67 12.71
CA GLU A 195 2.71 -14.06 13.19
C GLU A 195 2.28 -15.09 12.14
N MET A 196 1.34 -14.74 11.27
CA MET A 196 0.97 -15.55 10.10
C MET A 196 2.08 -15.67 9.05
N GLY A 197 3.09 -14.78 9.08
CA GLY A 197 4.18 -14.73 8.12
C GLY A 197 4.05 -13.62 7.08
N ALA A 198 3.16 -12.65 7.27
CA ALA A 198 3.12 -11.47 6.41
C ALA A 198 4.48 -10.74 6.42
N ALA A 199 4.90 -10.25 5.26
CA ALA A 199 6.16 -9.53 5.13
C ALA A 199 6.10 -8.13 5.77
N ALA A 200 4.94 -7.48 5.73
CA ALA A 200 4.67 -6.17 6.34
C ALA A 200 3.16 -5.97 6.51
N ILE A 201 2.81 -4.90 7.22
CA ILE A 201 1.43 -4.41 7.34
C ILE A 201 1.33 -2.95 6.92
N MET A 202 0.15 -2.56 6.44
CA MET A 202 -0.21 -1.16 6.25
C MET A 202 -1.35 -0.78 7.19
N ALA A 203 -1.21 0.35 7.88
CA ALA A 203 -2.28 0.92 8.69
C ALA A 203 -2.51 2.39 8.33
N ASN A 204 -3.79 2.78 8.31
CA ASN A 204 -4.21 4.15 8.01
C ASN A 204 -5.33 4.58 8.97
N THR A 205 -6.56 4.08 8.79
CA THR A 205 -7.75 4.54 9.53
C THR A 205 -7.59 4.36 11.03
N ALA A 206 -6.99 3.26 11.49
CA ALA A 206 -6.76 3.01 12.91
C ALA A 206 -5.93 4.13 13.57
N LEU A 207 -4.89 4.59 12.88
CA LEU A 207 -4.02 5.68 13.36
C LEU A 207 -4.73 7.03 13.28
N ALA A 208 -5.39 7.32 12.16
CA ALA A 208 -6.10 8.58 11.95
C ALA A 208 -7.29 8.78 12.90
N THR A 209 -7.82 7.72 13.49
CA THR A 209 -8.94 7.73 14.44
C THR A 209 -8.54 7.46 15.88
N ALA A 210 -7.25 7.28 16.16
CA ALA A 210 -6.74 7.16 17.51
C ALA A 210 -6.99 8.45 18.31
N GLY A 211 -7.32 8.31 19.59
CA GLY A 211 -7.53 9.45 20.48
C GLY A 211 -6.23 10.11 20.93
N ASP A 212 -5.12 9.38 20.85
CA ASP A 212 -3.76 9.83 21.10
C ASP A 212 -2.84 9.20 20.06
N LEU A 213 -1.86 9.95 19.56
CA LEU A 213 -0.97 9.58 18.46
C LEU A 213 0.38 9.12 18.99
#